data_1561b68cfb5716b74c15d307f3ad50fd
#
_entry.id   1561b68cfb5716b74c15d307f3ad50fd
#
_cell.length_a   1.000
_cell.length_b   1.000
_cell.length_c   1.000
_cell.angle_alpha   90.00
_cell.angle_beta   90.00
_cell.angle_gamma   90.00
#
_symmetry.space_group_name_H-M   'P 1'
#
loop_
_entity.id
_entity.type
_entity.pdbx_description
1 polymer ?
#
loop_
_entity_poly.entity_id
_entity_poly.type
_entity_poly.pdbx_seq_one_letter_code
_entity_poly.pdbx_strand_id
1 'polypeptide(L)'
;MTMGKATGAFLPGITSKEGRPTLDRLFTIGFTKKTAEEFFSKLKGSHVRSLLDIRLNNSSQLAGFTKKPDLEYFLMEIGKIRYAHLPQFCPTNEIMDGYKSRRLTWQEYEKRFLALMKERRVENSVSRESLNYGCLLCSEDKPDRCHRSLVARYLSDRLGSLEVIHL
;
A
#
# COMPACT_ATOMS: atom_id res chain seq x y z
N MET A 1 -33.41 -30.44 -36.75
CA MET A 1 -33.26 -30.07 -35.31
C MET A 1 -32.00 -30.65 -34.80
N THR A 2 -30.92 -29.89 -34.74
CA THR A 2 -29.67 -30.31 -34.14
C THR A 2 -29.06 -29.10 -33.42
N MET A 3 -29.06 -29.16 -32.10
CA MET A 3 -28.52 -28.14 -31.20
C MET A 3 -26.99 -28.14 -31.25
N GLY A 4 -26.40 -27.02 -31.63
CA GLY A 4 -24.98 -26.77 -31.57
C GLY A 4 -24.54 -26.44 -30.14
N LYS A 5 -23.59 -27.22 -29.60
CA LYS A 5 -22.91 -26.94 -28.32
C LYS A 5 -21.88 -25.83 -28.53
N ALA A 6 -22.02 -24.74 -27.80
CA ALA A 6 -21.02 -23.70 -27.69
C ALA A 6 -19.88 -24.20 -26.77
N THR A 7 -18.72 -24.43 -27.34
CA THR A 7 -17.48 -24.70 -26.60
C THR A 7 -16.83 -23.38 -26.16
N GLY A 8 -16.92 -23.08 -24.87
CA GLY A 8 -16.21 -21.95 -24.27
C GLY A 8 -14.70 -22.15 -24.38
N ALA A 9 -14.02 -21.25 -25.06
CA ALA A 9 -12.57 -21.23 -25.14
C ALA A 9 -11.98 -20.79 -23.79
N PHE A 10 -11.32 -21.71 -23.12
CA PHE A 10 -10.49 -21.46 -21.93
C PHE A 10 -9.19 -20.80 -22.40
N LEU A 11 -9.00 -19.53 -22.09
CA LEU A 11 -7.75 -18.84 -22.36
C LEU A 11 -6.68 -19.37 -21.39
N PRO A 12 -5.52 -19.87 -21.87
CA PRO A 12 -4.46 -20.34 -21.01
C PRO A 12 -3.80 -19.16 -20.30
N GLY A 13 -3.71 -19.24 -18.97
CA GLY A 13 -2.97 -18.29 -18.14
C GLY A 13 -1.51 -18.23 -18.61
N ILE A 14 -0.97 -17.00 -18.66
CA ILE A 14 0.44 -16.73 -18.99
C ILE A 14 1.31 -17.31 -17.87
N THR A 15 1.85 -18.48 -18.11
CA THR A 15 2.90 -19.06 -17.27
C THR A 15 4.24 -18.53 -17.75
N SER A 16 4.98 -17.84 -16.89
CA SER A 16 6.40 -17.56 -17.11
C SER A 16 7.19 -18.88 -17.19
N LYS A 17 8.25 -18.90 -18.02
CA LYS A 17 9.04 -20.09 -18.43
C LYS A 17 9.73 -20.90 -17.32
N GLU A 18 9.55 -20.55 -16.06
CA GLU A 18 10.08 -21.30 -14.92
C GLU A 18 8.98 -21.37 -13.86
N GLY A 19 8.37 -22.49 -13.67
CA GLY A 19 7.21 -22.77 -12.80
C GLY A 19 7.31 -22.39 -11.30
N ARG A 20 7.93 -21.26 -10.97
CA ARG A 20 7.86 -20.62 -9.66
C ARG A 20 6.71 -19.60 -9.64
N PRO A 21 5.85 -19.62 -8.63
CA PRO A 21 4.88 -18.55 -8.47
C PRO A 21 5.65 -17.23 -8.35
N THR A 22 5.40 -16.29 -9.28
CA THR A 22 5.96 -14.93 -9.18
C THR A 22 5.40 -14.31 -7.92
N LEU A 23 6.30 -13.95 -6.98
CA LEU A 23 5.91 -13.20 -5.80
C LEU A 23 5.40 -11.82 -6.23
N ASP A 24 4.21 -11.46 -5.80
CA ASP A 24 3.74 -10.08 -5.96
C ASP A 24 4.62 -9.15 -5.12
N ARG A 25 4.93 -7.96 -5.63
CA ARG A 25 5.78 -6.98 -4.94
C ARG A 25 4.92 -5.88 -4.36
N LEU A 26 5.05 -5.68 -3.05
CA LEU A 26 4.44 -4.57 -2.34
C LEU A 26 5.54 -3.63 -1.84
N PHE A 27 5.52 -2.40 -2.33
CA PHE A 27 6.44 -1.37 -1.87
C PHE A 27 5.86 -0.56 -0.71
N THR A 28 6.72 0.10 0.04
CA THR A 28 6.33 1.11 1.02
C THR A 28 7.23 2.33 0.92
N ILE A 29 6.69 3.52 1.11
CA ILE A 29 7.45 4.77 1.08
C ILE A 29 6.94 5.74 2.15
N GLY A 30 7.86 6.53 2.70
CA GLY A 30 7.55 7.73 3.48
C GLY A 30 8.03 8.97 2.75
N PHE A 31 7.38 10.10 2.93
CA PHE A 31 7.75 11.33 2.23
C PHE A 31 8.64 12.28 3.06
N THR A 32 8.64 12.16 4.39
CA THR A 32 9.45 13.03 5.26
C THR A 32 10.93 12.91 4.89
N LYS A 33 11.64 14.02 4.86
CA LYS A 33 13.07 14.14 4.47
C LYS A 33 13.38 13.74 3.02
N LYS A 34 12.40 13.70 2.16
CA LYS A 34 12.59 13.49 0.72
C LYS A 34 12.18 14.74 -0.05
N THR A 35 12.93 15.09 -1.07
CA THR A 35 12.52 16.06 -2.09
C THR A 35 11.43 15.42 -2.97
N ALA A 36 10.70 16.25 -3.72
CA ALA A 36 9.74 15.74 -4.71
C ALA A 36 10.45 14.85 -5.75
N GLU A 37 11.63 15.28 -6.22
CA GLU A 37 12.44 14.51 -7.18
C GLU A 37 12.79 13.11 -6.64
N GLU A 38 13.32 13.02 -5.41
CA GLU A 38 13.66 11.74 -4.78
C GLU A 38 12.44 10.84 -4.61
N PHE A 39 11.32 11.42 -4.17
CA PHE A 39 10.08 10.69 -3.95
C PHE A 39 9.54 10.07 -5.25
N PHE A 40 9.36 10.89 -6.29
CA PHE A 40 8.81 10.41 -7.57
C PHE A 40 9.80 9.53 -8.33
N SER A 41 11.11 9.80 -8.26
CA SER A 41 12.14 8.95 -8.86
C SER A 41 12.17 7.55 -8.27
N LYS A 42 12.02 7.41 -6.95
CA LYS A 42 11.92 6.11 -6.28
C LYS A 42 10.69 5.33 -6.74
N LEU A 43 9.51 5.96 -6.79
CA LEU A 43 8.28 5.33 -7.25
C LEU A 43 8.40 4.85 -8.70
N LYS A 44 8.91 5.72 -9.57
CA LYS A 44 9.07 5.44 -10.99
C LYS A 44 10.14 4.36 -11.25
N GLY A 45 11.30 4.46 -10.58
CA GLY A 45 12.40 3.50 -10.69
C GLY A 45 12.02 2.10 -10.20
N SER A 46 11.08 2.00 -9.25
CA SER A 46 10.54 0.74 -8.75
C SER A 46 9.33 0.23 -9.55
N HIS A 47 8.96 0.90 -10.63
CA HIS A 47 7.81 0.55 -11.48
C HIS A 47 6.48 0.47 -10.71
N VAL A 48 6.31 1.31 -9.69
CA VAL A 48 5.07 1.39 -8.91
C VAL A 48 3.90 1.71 -9.83
N ARG A 49 2.81 0.95 -9.71
CA ARG A 49 1.58 1.09 -10.51
C ARG A 49 0.47 1.83 -9.78
N SER A 50 0.46 1.69 -8.44
CA SER A 50 -0.57 2.29 -7.59
C SER A 50 0.06 2.80 -6.30
N LEU A 51 -0.21 4.05 -5.93
CA LEU A 51 0.13 4.58 -4.61
C LEU A 51 -1.10 4.45 -3.70
N LEU A 52 -0.93 3.67 -2.64
CA LEU A 52 -1.95 3.34 -1.67
C LEU A 52 -1.73 4.20 -0.42
N ASP A 53 -2.45 5.30 -0.32
CA ASP A 53 -2.28 6.28 0.75
C ASP A 53 -3.00 5.81 2.02
N ILE A 54 -2.22 5.39 3.00
CA ILE A 54 -2.69 4.92 4.30
C ILE A 54 -2.47 5.96 5.40
N ARG A 55 -2.36 7.24 5.05
CA ARG A 55 -2.27 8.33 6.02
C ARG A 55 -3.65 8.70 6.54
N LEU A 56 -3.76 8.95 7.84
CA LEU A 56 -4.99 9.45 8.44
C LEU A 56 -5.33 10.86 7.91
N ASN A 57 -4.30 11.71 7.74
CA ASN A 57 -4.44 13.05 7.19
C ASN A 57 -3.56 13.19 5.93
N ASN A 58 -4.19 13.27 4.76
CA ASN A 58 -3.56 13.41 3.45
C ASN A 58 -3.60 14.84 2.88
N SER A 59 -4.13 15.78 3.64
CA SER A 59 -4.19 17.22 3.28
C SER A 59 -3.15 18.08 4.00
N SER A 60 -2.24 17.47 4.78
CA SER A 60 -1.20 18.16 5.53
C SER A 60 -0.27 18.97 4.62
N GLN A 61 0.10 20.16 5.08
CA GLN A 61 1.01 21.09 4.40
C GLN A 61 2.50 20.76 4.57
N LEU A 62 2.86 19.72 5.34
CA LEU A 62 4.25 19.39 5.70
C LEU A 62 5.15 19.11 4.48
N ALA A 63 4.58 18.60 3.40
CA ALA A 63 5.27 18.49 2.12
C ALA A 63 4.23 18.75 1.02
N GLY A 64 4.33 19.90 0.37
CA GLY A 64 3.33 20.37 -0.59
C GLY A 64 3.02 19.35 -1.69
N PHE A 65 4.06 18.67 -2.23
CA PHE A 65 3.90 17.68 -3.29
C PHE A 65 3.17 16.39 -2.87
N THR A 66 2.96 16.16 -1.57
CA THR A 66 2.22 14.98 -1.07
C THR A 66 0.81 15.31 -0.60
N LYS A 67 0.38 16.55 -0.76
CA LYS A 67 -0.98 16.98 -0.44
C LYS A 67 -1.93 16.53 -1.56
N LYS A 68 -3.02 15.86 -1.19
CA LYS A 68 -4.11 15.64 -2.14
C LYS A 68 -4.81 17.00 -2.43
N PRO A 69 -5.14 17.40 -3.66
CA PRO A 69 -5.12 16.64 -4.93
C PRO A 69 -3.81 16.72 -5.73
N ASP A 70 -2.83 17.53 -5.29
CA ASP A 70 -1.59 17.75 -6.03
C ASP A 70 -0.82 16.45 -6.23
N LEU A 71 -0.77 15.60 -5.20
CA LEU A 71 -0.12 14.29 -5.28
C LEU A 71 -0.74 13.41 -6.38
N GLU A 72 -2.07 13.36 -6.45
CA GLU A 72 -2.78 12.56 -7.45
C GLU A 72 -2.45 13.01 -8.87
N TYR A 73 -2.43 14.33 -9.11
CA TYR A 73 -2.02 14.92 -10.37
C TYR A 73 -0.57 14.58 -10.73
N PHE A 74 0.37 14.79 -9.80
CA PHE A 74 1.78 14.50 -10.06
C PHE A 74 2.06 13.01 -10.31
N LEU A 75 1.41 12.11 -9.59
CA LEU A 75 1.53 10.67 -9.80
C LEU A 75 1.11 10.27 -11.22
N MET A 76 0.00 10.84 -11.70
CA MET A 76 -0.50 10.58 -13.04
C MET A 76 0.45 11.15 -14.11
N GLU A 77 0.89 12.41 -13.95
CA GLU A 77 1.72 13.09 -14.96
C GLU A 77 3.15 12.53 -15.01
N ILE A 78 3.78 12.27 -13.87
CA ILE A 78 5.17 11.85 -13.81
C ILE A 78 5.36 10.37 -14.11
N GLY A 79 4.45 9.52 -13.63
CA GLY A 79 4.68 8.07 -13.65
C GLY A 79 3.50 7.22 -14.13
N LYS A 80 2.36 7.83 -14.49
CA LYS A 80 1.08 7.13 -14.78
C LYS A 80 0.67 6.19 -13.63
N ILE A 81 0.97 6.63 -12.39
CA ILE A 81 0.71 5.90 -11.16
C ILE A 81 -0.70 6.24 -10.66
N ARG A 82 -1.53 5.23 -10.44
CA ARG A 82 -2.86 5.41 -9.86
C ARG A 82 -2.74 5.80 -8.37
N TYR A 83 -3.66 6.61 -7.89
CA TYR A 83 -3.76 6.98 -6.47
C TYR A 83 -5.03 6.41 -5.86
N ALA A 84 -4.93 5.86 -4.66
CA ALA A 84 -6.06 5.46 -3.84
C ALA A 84 -5.80 5.82 -2.38
N HIS A 85 -6.77 6.50 -1.74
CA HIS A 85 -6.76 6.72 -0.31
C HIS A 85 -7.50 5.57 0.40
N LEU A 86 -6.84 4.94 1.36
CA LEU A 86 -7.34 3.76 2.07
C LEU A 86 -7.47 4.06 3.58
N PRO A 87 -8.49 4.83 4.01
CA PRO A 87 -8.64 5.24 5.41
C PRO A 87 -8.84 4.06 6.36
N GLN A 88 -9.35 2.93 5.88
CA GLN A 88 -9.49 1.70 6.67
C GLN A 88 -8.15 1.10 7.13
N PHE A 89 -7.05 1.45 6.48
CA PHE A 89 -5.68 1.06 6.86
C PHE A 89 -5.02 2.07 7.81
N CYS A 90 -5.73 3.10 8.24
CA CYS A 90 -5.22 4.08 9.18
C CYS A 90 -5.50 3.65 10.63
N PRO A 91 -4.60 3.94 11.59
CA PRO A 91 -4.94 3.85 13.00
C PRO A 91 -6.05 4.85 13.35
N THR A 92 -6.80 4.60 14.43
CA THR A 92 -7.72 5.61 14.96
C THR A 92 -6.95 6.78 15.59
N ASN A 93 -7.62 7.95 15.73
CA ASN A 93 -7.04 9.07 16.45
C ASN A 93 -6.61 8.67 17.87
N GLU A 94 -7.41 7.89 18.58
CA GLU A 94 -7.09 7.40 19.92
C GLU A 94 -5.76 6.63 19.97
N ILE A 95 -5.57 5.68 19.05
CA ILE A 95 -4.34 4.88 18.96
C ILE A 95 -3.15 5.78 18.60
N MET A 96 -3.33 6.69 17.63
CA MET A 96 -2.29 7.61 17.17
C MET A 96 -1.89 8.59 18.26
N ASP A 97 -2.86 9.24 18.91
CA ASP A 97 -2.62 10.23 19.97
C ASP A 97 -2.07 9.58 21.25
N GLY A 98 -2.50 8.35 21.53
CA GLY A 98 -1.94 7.54 22.62
C GLY A 98 -0.44 7.30 22.43
N TYR A 99 -0.02 6.96 21.22
CA TYR A 99 1.41 6.76 20.92
C TYR A 99 2.19 8.07 20.88
N LYS A 100 1.68 9.11 20.20
CA LYS A 100 2.34 10.45 20.14
C LYS A 100 2.53 11.08 21.51
N SER A 101 1.57 10.93 22.40
CA SER A 101 1.64 11.43 23.78
C SER A 101 2.41 10.53 24.75
N ARG A 102 3.03 9.44 24.23
CA ARG A 102 3.76 8.44 25.03
C ARG A 102 2.91 7.71 26.09
N ARG A 103 1.59 7.75 25.99
CA ARG A 103 0.67 6.94 26.80
C ARG A 103 0.65 5.48 26.39
N LEU A 104 0.98 5.21 25.13
CA LEU A 104 1.16 3.86 24.61
C LEU A 104 2.62 3.64 24.24
N THR A 105 3.16 2.50 24.61
CA THR A 105 4.42 1.98 24.08
C THR A 105 4.24 1.55 22.64
N TRP A 106 5.34 1.33 21.90
CA TRP A 106 5.25 0.80 20.54
C TRP A 106 4.54 -0.56 20.48
N GLN A 107 4.82 -1.44 21.42
CA GLN A 107 4.21 -2.77 21.51
C GLN A 107 2.68 -2.69 21.71
N GLU A 108 2.22 -1.77 22.55
CA GLU A 108 0.78 -1.55 22.77
C GLU A 108 0.11 -0.94 21.53
N TYR A 109 0.79 0.03 20.88
CA TYR A 109 0.34 0.59 19.61
C TYR A 109 0.19 -0.50 18.54
N GLU A 110 1.24 -1.29 18.33
CA GLU A 110 1.26 -2.41 17.38
C GLU A 110 0.12 -3.38 17.65
N LYS A 111 -0.02 -3.85 18.90
CA LYS A 111 -1.08 -4.79 19.30
C LYS A 111 -2.47 -4.24 18.98
N ARG A 112 -2.75 -2.98 19.37
CA ARG A 112 -4.05 -2.34 19.15
C ARG A 112 -4.33 -2.14 17.66
N PHE A 113 -3.33 -1.69 16.91
CA PHE A 113 -3.49 -1.44 15.49
C PHE A 113 -3.67 -2.73 14.68
N LEU A 114 -2.94 -3.79 14.98
CA LEU A 114 -3.14 -5.10 14.35
C LEU A 114 -4.53 -5.68 14.66
N ALA A 115 -5.01 -5.52 15.89
CA ALA A 115 -6.38 -5.92 16.27
C ALA A 115 -7.44 -5.16 15.46
N LEU A 116 -7.26 -3.83 15.31
CA LEU A 116 -8.15 -2.98 14.52
C LEU A 116 -8.17 -3.38 13.03
N MET A 117 -7.01 -3.68 12.43
CA MET A 117 -6.95 -4.15 11.05
C MET A 117 -7.68 -5.48 10.86
N LYS A 118 -7.53 -6.41 11.81
CA LYS A 118 -8.23 -7.69 11.81
C LYS A 118 -9.75 -7.52 11.96
N GLU A 119 -10.19 -6.65 12.85
CA GLU A 119 -11.61 -6.33 13.05
C GLU A 119 -12.23 -5.75 11.77
N ARG A 120 -11.52 -4.82 11.13
CA ARG A 120 -11.95 -4.18 9.87
C ARG A 120 -11.85 -5.11 8.65
N ARG A 121 -11.19 -6.26 8.78
CA ARG A 121 -10.90 -7.19 7.66
C ARG A 121 -10.31 -6.45 6.46
N VAL A 122 -9.30 -5.61 6.73
CA VAL A 122 -8.75 -4.68 5.73
C VAL A 122 -8.21 -5.38 4.49
N GLU A 123 -7.79 -6.63 4.57
CA GLU A 123 -7.37 -7.46 3.44
C GLU A 123 -8.45 -7.62 2.37
N ASN A 124 -9.73 -7.50 2.73
CA ASN A 124 -10.86 -7.60 1.79
C ASN A 124 -11.16 -6.27 1.06
N SER A 125 -10.55 -5.17 1.50
CA SER A 125 -10.80 -3.84 0.95
C SER A 125 -9.80 -3.40 -0.12
N VAL A 126 -8.84 -4.27 -0.46
CA VAL A 126 -7.83 -4.01 -1.48
C VAL A 126 -7.68 -5.24 -2.37
N SER A 127 -7.63 -5.03 -3.68
CA SER A 127 -7.44 -6.14 -4.61
C SER A 127 -5.96 -6.55 -4.69
N ARG A 128 -5.71 -7.82 -4.95
CA ARG A 128 -4.34 -8.33 -5.17
C ARG A 128 -3.65 -7.61 -6.34
N GLU A 129 -4.41 -7.26 -7.38
CA GLU A 129 -3.90 -6.48 -8.51
C GLU A 129 -3.39 -5.10 -8.08
N SER A 130 -4.09 -4.42 -7.15
CA SER A 130 -3.66 -3.13 -6.61
C SER A 130 -2.44 -3.23 -5.71
N LEU A 131 -2.24 -4.37 -5.05
CA LEU A 131 -1.07 -4.63 -4.21
C LEU A 131 0.16 -4.97 -5.04
N ASN A 132 0.00 -5.68 -6.16
CA ASN A 132 1.13 -6.04 -7.01
C ASN A 132 1.70 -4.83 -7.74
N TYR A 133 2.94 -4.46 -7.41
CA TYR A 133 3.55 -3.18 -7.72
C TYR A 133 2.79 -1.98 -7.11
N GLY A 134 2.02 -2.21 -6.04
CA GLY A 134 1.47 -1.16 -5.19
C GLY A 134 2.52 -0.61 -4.23
N CYS A 135 2.33 0.63 -3.76
CA CYS A 135 3.20 1.25 -2.78
C CYS A 135 2.38 1.89 -1.66
N LEU A 136 2.55 1.41 -0.42
CA LEU A 136 1.92 2.01 0.76
C LEU A 136 2.61 3.33 1.11
N LEU A 137 1.85 4.42 1.19
CA LEU A 137 2.35 5.75 1.54
C LEU A 137 2.04 6.09 3.00
N CYS A 138 3.07 6.46 3.74
CA CYS A 138 3.01 7.00 5.09
C CYS A 138 3.80 8.32 5.19
N SER A 139 3.75 9.00 6.33
CA SER A 139 4.53 10.21 6.58
C SER A 139 5.98 9.92 6.96
N GLU A 140 6.21 8.91 7.77
CA GLU A 140 7.50 8.63 8.39
C GLU A 140 8.60 8.30 7.37
N ASP A 141 9.81 8.82 7.60
CA ASP A 141 10.97 8.57 6.74
C ASP A 141 11.36 7.07 6.76
N LYS A 142 11.59 6.53 7.95
CA LYS A 142 12.00 5.14 8.13
C LYS A 142 10.80 4.20 8.30
N PRO A 143 10.91 2.94 7.86
CA PRO A 143 9.86 1.95 8.07
C PRO A 143 9.75 1.47 9.52
N ASP A 144 10.84 1.64 10.32
CA ASP A 144 10.88 1.23 11.73
C ASP A 144 9.85 1.99 12.56
N ARG A 145 9.11 1.26 13.39
CA ARG A 145 8.04 1.82 14.24
C ARG A 145 7.05 2.69 13.47
N CYS A 146 6.71 2.27 12.25
CA CYS A 146 5.78 2.95 11.38
C CYS A 146 4.60 2.03 11.04
N HIS A 147 3.39 2.57 10.99
CA HIS A 147 2.20 1.78 10.69
C HIS A 147 2.24 1.15 9.29
N ARG A 148 2.94 1.76 8.30
CA ARG A 148 3.07 1.15 6.96
C ARG A 148 3.74 -0.22 6.97
N SER A 149 4.72 -0.42 7.86
CA SER A 149 5.38 -1.72 8.02
C SER A 149 4.47 -2.76 8.65
N LEU A 150 3.63 -2.33 9.62
CA LEU A 150 2.61 -3.18 10.21
C LEU A 150 1.55 -3.61 9.19
N VAL A 151 1.09 -2.67 8.35
CA VAL A 151 0.15 -2.94 7.26
C VAL A 151 0.76 -3.91 6.25
N ALA A 152 2.00 -3.65 5.79
CA ALA A 152 2.67 -4.51 4.82
C ALA A 152 2.85 -5.94 5.35
N ARG A 153 3.30 -6.09 6.60
CA ARG A 153 3.44 -7.40 7.27
C ARG A 153 2.08 -8.10 7.39
N TYR A 154 1.06 -7.40 7.87
CA TYR A 154 -0.29 -7.96 8.00
C TYR A 154 -0.83 -8.49 6.67
N LEU A 155 -0.68 -7.71 5.59
CA LEU A 155 -1.12 -8.13 4.25
C LEU A 155 -0.31 -9.33 3.74
N SER A 156 1.00 -9.34 3.96
CA SER A 156 1.86 -10.47 3.58
C SER A 156 1.47 -11.75 4.32
N ASP A 157 1.20 -11.66 5.62
CA ASP A 157 0.79 -12.80 6.45
C ASP A 157 -0.59 -13.35 6.04
N ARG A 158 -1.50 -12.47 5.60
CA ARG A 158 -2.88 -12.84 5.24
C ARG A 158 -3.01 -13.36 3.83
N LEU A 159 -2.32 -12.76 2.89
CA LEU A 159 -2.47 -13.04 1.46
C LEU A 159 -1.42 -14.01 0.94
N GLY A 160 -0.33 -14.20 1.67
CA GLY A 160 0.83 -14.98 1.25
C GLY A 160 1.48 -14.41 -0.01
N SER A 161 2.67 -14.87 -0.36
CA SER A 161 3.32 -14.57 -1.65
C SER A 161 3.49 -13.07 -1.98
N LEU A 162 3.64 -12.21 -0.95
CA LEU A 162 3.99 -10.79 -1.12
C LEU A 162 5.43 -10.54 -0.66
N GLU A 163 6.27 -10.09 -1.58
CA GLU A 163 7.59 -9.54 -1.27
C GLU A 163 7.45 -8.07 -0.87
N VAL A 164 7.80 -7.73 0.37
CA VAL A 164 7.71 -6.34 0.88
C VAL A 164 9.05 -5.65 0.71
N ILE A 165 9.06 -4.49 0.03
CA ILE A 165 10.26 -3.69 -0.26
C ILE A 165 10.04 -2.26 0.24
N HIS A 166 10.94 -1.76 1.10
CA HIS A 166 10.92 -0.38 1.61
C HIS A 166 11.79 0.53 0.73
N LEU A 167 11.19 1.64 0.19
CA LEU A 167 11.85 2.60 -0.71
C LEU A 167 12.47 3.79 0.04
#